data_2b5004135ce260ac93bd189ae38b356d
#
_entry.id   2b5004135ce260ac93bd189ae38b356d
#
_cell.length_a   1.000
_cell.length_b   1.000
_cell.length_c   1.000
_cell.angle_alpha   90.00
_cell.angle_beta   90.00
_cell.angle_gamma   90.00
#
_symmetry.space_group_name_H-M   'P 1'
#
loop_
_entity.id
_entity.type
_entity.pdbx_description
1 polymer ?
#
loop_
_entity_poly.entity_id
_entity_poly.type
_entity_poly.pdbx_seq_one_letter_code
_entity_poly.pdbx_strand_id
1 'polypeptide(L)'
;MNITVYLGASVGNDPAFLPAVQELGDWIGANGHALVYGGSKSGLMGALADSVLEAGGHVTGVEPSFFIEAEFQHDGIDDLIVTSDMAERKVKMIELGDAFIAFPGGTGTLEEIAEVMSAVSLGHLDAPCILYNLGGYYNDLKALLEHMIDKGLSSPRRQHGIYFADDLREIASIING
;
A
#
# COMPACT_ATOMS: atom_id res chain seq x y z
N MET A 1 -6.57 -5.20 -12.36
CA MET A 1 -6.04 -3.87 -11.98
C MET A 1 -4.75 -4.03 -11.20
N ASN A 2 -3.95 -2.99 -11.15
CA ASN A 2 -2.73 -2.95 -10.34
C ASN A 2 -3.04 -2.36 -8.96
N ILE A 3 -2.77 -3.10 -7.90
CA ILE A 3 -2.94 -2.65 -6.52
C ILE A 3 -1.58 -2.31 -5.95
N THR A 4 -1.36 -1.02 -5.66
CA THR A 4 -0.14 -0.57 -4.99
C THR A 4 -0.29 -0.73 -3.49
N VAL A 5 0.61 -1.49 -2.86
CA VAL A 5 0.59 -1.71 -1.42
C VAL A 5 1.84 -1.13 -0.78
N TYR A 6 1.63 -0.21 0.14
CA TYR A 6 2.67 0.38 0.99
C TYR A 6 2.69 -0.32 2.34
N LEU A 7 3.84 -0.82 2.72
CA LEU A 7 4.04 -1.55 3.98
C LEU A 7 5.52 -1.55 4.37
N GLY A 8 5.80 -1.97 5.61
CA GLY A 8 7.17 -2.04 6.10
C GLY A 8 7.87 -3.36 5.76
N ALA A 9 9.20 -3.32 5.73
CA ALA A 9 10.06 -4.51 5.63
C ALA A 9 10.15 -5.31 6.96
N SER A 10 9.67 -4.75 8.07
CA SER A 10 9.62 -5.44 9.38
C SER A 10 8.32 -6.22 9.52
N VAL A 11 8.35 -7.38 10.18
CA VAL A 11 7.14 -8.15 10.53
C VAL A 11 6.31 -7.50 11.65
N GLY A 12 6.89 -6.53 12.37
CA GLY A 12 6.26 -5.95 13.54
C GLY A 12 6.23 -6.92 14.73
N ASN A 13 5.45 -6.56 15.75
CA ASN A 13 5.28 -7.36 16.97
C ASN A 13 3.83 -7.80 17.24
N ASP A 14 2.90 -7.42 16.36
CA ASP A 14 1.52 -7.89 16.40
C ASP A 14 1.40 -9.20 15.61
N PRO A 15 0.99 -10.31 16.26
CA PRO A 15 0.85 -11.60 15.59
C PRO A 15 -0.22 -11.62 14.48
N ALA A 16 -1.10 -10.62 14.43
CA ALA A 16 -2.11 -10.50 13.38
C ALA A 16 -1.56 -10.00 12.05
N PHE A 17 -0.41 -9.32 12.02
CA PHE A 17 0.10 -8.69 10.80
C PHE A 17 0.48 -9.69 9.73
N LEU A 18 1.23 -10.72 10.07
CA LEU A 18 1.69 -11.71 9.08
C LEU A 18 0.52 -12.48 8.44
N PRO A 19 -0.43 -13.05 9.17
CA PRO A 19 -1.59 -13.69 8.55
C PRO A 19 -2.43 -12.75 7.68
N ALA A 20 -2.64 -11.49 8.12
CA ALA A 20 -3.45 -10.53 7.39
C ALA A 20 -2.77 -10.07 6.08
N VAL A 21 -1.45 -9.91 6.06
CA VAL A 21 -0.73 -9.55 4.83
C VAL A 21 -0.71 -10.70 3.84
N GLN A 22 -0.62 -11.95 4.31
CA GLN A 22 -0.71 -13.13 3.47
C GLN A 22 -2.11 -13.28 2.86
N GLU A 23 -3.17 -13.11 3.67
CA GLU A 23 -4.55 -13.12 3.20
C GLU A 23 -4.81 -12.02 2.15
N LEU A 24 -4.23 -10.83 2.32
CA LEU A 24 -4.28 -9.76 1.33
C LEU A 24 -3.58 -10.17 0.02
N GLY A 25 -2.41 -10.78 0.09
CA GLY A 25 -1.67 -11.27 -1.07
C GLY A 25 -2.42 -12.36 -1.83
N ASP A 26 -2.93 -13.35 -1.12
CA ASP A 26 -3.77 -14.42 -1.67
C ASP A 26 -4.99 -13.85 -2.40
N TRP A 27 -5.64 -12.87 -1.79
CA TRP A 27 -6.80 -12.21 -2.39
C TRP A 27 -6.44 -11.44 -3.67
N ILE A 28 -5.33 -10.69 -3.67
CA ILE A 28 -4.85 -9.96 -4.84
C ILE A 28 -4.64 -10.93 -6.00
N GLY A 29 -3.85 -12.00 -5.81
CA GLY A 29 -3.55 -12.97 -6.85
C GLY A 29 -4.76 -13.74 -7.32
N ALA A 30 -5.55 -14.30 -6.41
CA ALA A 30 -6.72 -15.13 -6.71
C ALA A 30 -7.84 -14.37 -7.46
N ASN A 31 -7.91 -13.05 -7.34
CA ASN A 31 -8.89 -12.22 -8.05
C ASN A 31 -8.35 -11.62 -9.37
N GLY A 32 -7.18 -12.04 -9.82
CA GLY A 32 -6.60 -11.59 -11.09
C GLY A 32 -6.12 -10.13 -11.05
N HIS A 33 -5.77 -9.63 -9.87
CA HIS A 33 -5.10 -8.35 -9.71
C HIS A 33 -3.58 -8.54 -9.74
N ALA A 34 -2.85 -7.47 -10.01
CA ALA A 34 -1.40 -7.42 -9.91
C ALA A 34 -0.98 -6.58 -8.71
N LEU A 35 0.12 -6.95 -8.07
CA LEU A 35 0.73 -6.20 -6.98
C LEU A 35 1.79 -5.24 -7.51
N VAL A 36 1.77 -4.00 -7.05
CA VAL A 36 2.90 -3.05 -7.10
C VAL A 36 3.34 -2.77 -5.67
N TYR A 37 4.65 -2.94 -5.38
CA TYR A 37 5.15 -2.74 -4.02
C TYR A 37 6.63 -2.30 -4.00
N GLY A 38 7.20 -2.19 -2.82
CA GLY A 38 8.55 -1.68 -2.61
C GLY A 38 9.72 -2.55 -3.05
N GLY A 39 9.49 -3.76 -3.56
CA GLY A 39 10.52 -4.62 -4.15
C GLY A 39 11.28 -5.52 -3.17
N SER A 40 11.22 -5.27 -1.86
CA SER A 40 12.01 -6.02 -0.87
C SER A 40 11.48 -7.44 -0.63
N LYS A 41 12.42 -8.38 -0.43
CA LYS A 41 12.14 -9.77 0.00
C LYS A 41 11.91 -9.91 1.51
N SER A 42 12.08 -8.83 2.28
CA SER A 42 12.12 -8.91 3.73
C SER A 42 10.77 -8.69 4.41
N GLY A 43 10.52 -9.40 5.50
CA GLY A 43 9.41 -9.19 6.43
C GLY A 43 8.03 -9.23 5.76
N LEU A 44 7.17 -8.25 6.06
CA LEU A 44 5.81 -8.21 5.50
C LEU A 44 5.81 -7.97 3.98
N MET A 45 6.81 -7.26 3.43
CA MET A 45 6.92 -7.06 1.97
C MET A 45 7.13 -8.37 1.24
N GLY A 46 8.10 -9.20 1.71
CA GLY A 46 8.35 -10.53 1.13
C GLY A 46 7.14 -11.43 1.26
N ALA A 47 6.52 -11.50 2.45
CA ALA A 47 5.34 -12.33 2.68
C ALA A 47 4.16 -11.94 1.77
N LEU A 48 3.93 -10.65 1.53
CA LEU A 48 2.91 -10.18 0.59
C LEU A 48 3.21 -10.65 -0.84
N ALA A 49 4.43 -10.41 -1.32
CA ALA A 49 4.83 -10.76 -2.68
C ALA A 49 4.74 -12.28 -2.92
N ASP A 50 5.25 -13.08 -1.97
CA ASP A 50 5.19 -14.55 -2.03
C ASP A 50 3.73 -15.03 -2.13
N SER A 51 2.82 -14.50 -1.29
CA SER A 51 1.40 -14.89 -1.30
C SER A 51 0.72 -14.55 -2.63
N VAL A 52 1.02 -13.37 -3.22
CA VAL A 52 0.47 -13.00 -4.55
C VAL A 52 0.96 -13.96 -5.63
N LEU A 53 2.26 -14.30 -5.63
CA LEU A 53 2.85 -15.23 -6.60
C LEU A 53 2.28 -16.65 -6.44
N GLU A 54 2.16 -17.15 -5.21
CA GLU A 54 1.57 -18.46 -4.90
C GLU A 54 0.10 -18.55 -5.34
N ALA A 55 -0.65 -17.44 -5.26
CA ALA A 55 -2.02 -17.34 -5.76
C ALA A 55 -2.12 -17.12 -7.29
N GLY A 56 -0.98 -17.08 -8.01
CA GLY A 56 -0.93 -16.92 -9.46
C GLY A 56 -1.07 -15.48 -9.95
N GLY A 57 -0.90 -14.49 -9.09
CA GLY A 57 -0.90 -13.07 -9.43
C GLY A 57 0.46 -12.62 -9.98
N HIS A 58 0.49 -11.42 -10.56
CA HIS A 58 1.69 -10.77 -11.10
C HIS A 58 2.24 -9.76 -10.08
N VAL A 59 3.56 -9.71 -9.90
CA VAL A 59 4.21 -8.86 -8.91
C VAL A 59 5.26 -7.96 -9.55
N THR A 60 5.09 -6.65 -9.38
CA THR A 60 6.06 -5.63 -9.78
C THR A 60 6.65 -4.95 -8.55
N GLY A 61 7.97 -5.08 -8.37
CA GLY A 61 8.73 -4.33 -7.38
C GLY A 61 9.25 -3.01 -7.93
N VAL A 62 9.21 -1.94 -7.12
CA VAL A 62 9.82 -0.64 -7.47
C VAL A 62 10.83 -0.28 -6.40
N GLU A 63 12.12 -0.28 -6.72
CA GLU A 63 13.18 -0.16 -5.74
C GLU A 63 14.28 0.80 -6.20
N PRO A 64 14.77 1.69 -5.34
CA PRO A 64 15.90 2.55 -5.70
C PRO A 64 17.20 1.75 -5.79
N SER A 65 18.11 2.17 -6.66
CA SER A 65 19.36 1.49 -6.96
C SER A 65 20.21 1.19 -5.73
N PHE A 66 20.22 2.05 -4.72
CA PHE A 66 21.00 1.85 -3.50
C PHE A 66 20.48 0.69 -2.62
N PHE A 67 19.20 0.29 -2.72
CA PHE A 67 18.70 -0.92 -2.07
C PHE A 67 19.06 -2.18 -2.84
N ILE A 68 19.16 -2.11 -4.18
CA ILE A 68 19.66 -3.20 -5.00
C ILE A 68 21.13 -3.51 -4.66
N GLU A 69 21.97 -2.48 -4.49
CA GLU A 69 23.36 -2.62 -4.07
C GLU A 69 23.49 -3.29 -2.68
N ALA A 70 22.48 -3.15 -1.84
CA ALA A 70 22.38 -3.78 -0.52
C ALA A 70 21.71 -5.17 -0.55
N GLU A 71 21.35 -5.70 -1.72
CA GLU A 71 20.71 -7.01 -1.92
C GLU A 71 19.39 -7.22 -1.17
N PHE A 72 18.56 -6.16 -1.07
CA PHE A 72 17.23 -6.23 -0.44
C PHE A 72 16.13 -6.69 -1.40
N GLN A 73 16.37 -6.64 -2.70
CA GLN A 73 15.40 -7.00 -3.73
C GLN A 73 14.91 -8.45 -3.61
N HIS A 74 13.69 -8.66 -4.07
CA HIS A 74 13.05 -9.96 -4.19
C HIS A 74 13.34 -10.55 -5.58
N ASP A 75 14.17 -11.60 -5.65
CA ASP A 75 14.63 -12.18 -6.92
C ASP A 75 13.57 -13.05 -7.63
N GLY A 76 12.45 -13.37 -6.96
CA GLY A 76 11.40 -14.25 -7.47
C GLY A 76 10.19 -13.53 -8.07
N ILE A 77 10.16 -12.20 -8.08
CA ILE A 77 9.04 -11.41 -8.65
C ILE A 77 9.14 -11.31 -10.18
N ASP A 78 8.01 -11.00 -10.83
CA ASP A 78 7.92 -10.96 -12.29
C ASP A 78 8.69 -9.76 -12.89
N ASP A 79 8.53 -8.57 -12.30
CA ASP A 79 9.18 -7.35 -12.76
C ASP A 79 9.85 -6.59 -11.62
N LEU A 80 11.05 -6.08 -11.85
CA LEU A 80 11.75 -5.17 -10.95
C LEU A 80 12.09 -3.86 -11.68
N ILE A 81 11.50 -2.77 -11.23
CA ILE A 81 11.76 -1.43 -11.74
C ILE A 81 12.76 -0.74 -10.80
N VAL A 82 13.94 -0.44 -11.33
CA VAL A 82 15.00 0.25 -10.58
C VAL A 82 14.90 1.75 -10.83
N THR A 83 14.84 2.53 -9.76
CA THR A 83 14.77 3.99 -9.78
C THR A 83 16.07 4.62 -9.26
N SER A 84 16.29 5.89 -9.59
CA SER A 84 17.50 6.61 -9.17
C SER A 84 17.45 7.00 -7.69
N ASP A 85 16.26 7.30 -7.17
CA ASP A 85 16.05 7.76 -5.80
C ASP A 85 14.63 7.45 -5.27
N MET A 86 14.35 7.84 -4.01
CA MET A 86 13.06 7.64 -3.38
C MET A 86 11.93 8.49 -3.97
N ALA A 87 12.25 9.64 -4.54
CA ALA A 87 11.23 10.50 -5.14
C ALA A 87 10.71 9.89 -6.44
N GLU A 88 11.60 9.44 -7.32
CA GLU A 88 11.24 8.72 -8.54
C GLU A 88 10.48 7.42 -8.23
N ARG A 89 10.91 6.67 -7.20
CA ARG A 89 10.23 5.46 -6.75
C ARG A 89 8.76 5.73 -6.40
N LYS A 90 8.48 6.74 -5.58
CA LYS A 90 7.12 7.08 -5.16
C LYS A 90 6.25 7.50 -6.35
N VAL A 91 6.78 8.34 -7.24
CA VAL A 91 6.09 8.72 -8.48
C VAL A 91 5.75 7.47 -9.30
N LYS A 92 6.73 6.56 -9.47
CA LYS A 92 6.53 5.35 -10.26
C LYS A 92 5.48 4.41 -9.67
N MET A 93 5.47 4.25 -8.36
CA MET A 93 4.46 3.44 -7.66
C MET A 93 3.04 4.02 -7.81
N ILE A 94 2.92 5.36 -7.81
CA ILE A 94 1.63 6.04 -8.05
C ILE A 94 1.21 5.90 -9.52
N GLU A 95 2.11 6.07 -10.47
CA GLU A 95 1.80 5.93 -11.91
C GLU A 95 1.29 4.54 -12.30
N LEU A 96 1.77 3.52 -11.62
CA LEU A 96 1.43 2.11 -11.91
C LEU A 96 0.12 1.67 -11.27
N GLY A 97 -0.30 2.30 -10.17
CA GLY A 97 -1.41 1.85 -9.32
C GLY A 97 -2.78 2.31 -9.81
N ASP A 98 -3.75 1.42 -9.81
CA ASP A 98 -5.18 1.70 -9.99
C ASP A 98 -5.92 1.83 -8.65
N ALA A 99 -5.36 1.26 -7.58
CA ALA A 99 -5.81 1.35 -6.19
C ALA A 99 -4.61 1.33 -5.25
N PHE A 100 -4.73 1.96 -4.09
CA PHE A 100 -3.64 2.15 -3.14
C PHE A 100 -4.03 1.67 -1.75
N ILE A 101 -3.22 0.81 -1.16
CA ILE A 101 -3.45 0.27 0.19
C ILE A 101 -2.23 0.57 1.06
N ALA A 102 -2.44 1.20 2.21
CA ALA A 102 -1.45 1.23 3.28
C ALA A 102 -1.77 0.13 4.30
N PHE A 103 -0.94 -0.89 4.35
CA PHE A 103 -0.93 -1.86 5.44
C PHE A 103 -0.25 -1.23 6.67
N PRO A 104 -0.49 -1.69 7.92
CA PRO A 104 0.25 -1.24 9.09
C PRO A 104 1.76 -1.20 8.85
N GLY A 105 2.39 -0.03 9.05
CA GLY A 105 3.79 0.19 8.72
C GLY A 105 4.41 1.36 9.47
N GLY A 106 5.64 1.70 9.15
CA GLY A 106 6.38 2.79 9.76
C GLY A 106 6.18 4.15 9.07
N THR A 107 7.13 5.05 9.35
CA THR A 107 7.12 6.42 8.78
C THR A 107 7.23 6.44 7.25
N GLY A 108 7.91 5.45 6.64
CA GLY A 108 7.96 5.32 5.18
C GLY A 108 6.58 5.05 4.57
N THR A 109 5.85 4.09 5.15
CA THR A 109 4.46 3.79 4.74
C THR A 109 3.55 5.00 4.92
N LEU A 110 3.72 5.75 6.04
CA LEU A 110 2.96 6.98 6.28
C LEU A 110 3.31 8.07 5.25
N GLU A 111 4.57 8.26 4.91
CA GLU A 111 5.01 9.22 3.88
C GLU A 111 4.38 8.89 2.52
N GLU A 112 4.48 7.63 2.09
CA GLU A 112 3.97 7.16 0.80
C GLU A 112 2.44 7.33 0.71
N ILE A 113 1.68 6.89 1.71
CA ILE A 113 0.22 7.02 1.66
C ILE A 113 -0.25 8.46 1.84
N ALA A 114 0.49 9.31 2.56
CA ALA A 114 0.18 10.73 2.68
C ALA A 114 0.30 11.47 1.34
N GLU A 115 1.25 11.08 0.48
CA GLU A 115 1.36 11.60 -0.89
C GLU A 115 0.15 11.19 -1.74
N VAL A 116 -0.29 9.93 -1.67
CA VAL A 116 -1.52 9.46 -2.33
C VAL A 116 -2.75 10.20 -1.81
N MET A 117 -2.92 10.32 -0.48
CA MET A 117 -4.03 11.09 0.12
C MET A 117 -4.05 12.54 -0.38
N SER A 118 -2.87 13.15 -0.51
CA SER A 118 -2.74 14.52 -1.03
C SER A 118 -3.18 14.62 -2.49
N ALA A 119 -2.74 13.69 -3.34
CA ALA A 119 -3.12 13.65 -4.75
C ALA A 119 -4.63 13.44 -4.95
N VAL A 120 -5.26 12.53 -4.17
CA VAL A 120 -6.71 12.32 -4.14
C VAL A 120 -7.43 13.59 -3.67
N SER A 121 -6.98 14.20 -2.58
CA SER A 121 -7.57 15.44 -2.03
C SER A 121 -7.54 16.63 -2.99
N LEU A 122 -6.55 16.68 -3.88
CA LEU A 122 -6.39 17.72 -4.91
C LEU A 122 -7.14 17.38 -6.21
N GLY A 123 -7.69 16.17 -6.34
CA GLY A 123 -8.32 15.70 -7.57
C GLY A 123 -7.32 15.39 -8.69
N HIS A 124 -6.05 15.16 -8.34
CA HIS A 124 -5.01 14.76 -9.27
C HIS A 124 -4.96 13.22 -9.47
N LEU A 125 -5.59 12.48 -8.56
CA LEU A 125 -5.70 11.03 -8.60
C LEU A 125 -7.15 10.63 -8.30
N ASP A 126 -7.76 9.91 -9.23
CA ASP A 126 -9.11 9.36 -9.11
C ASP A 126 -9.01 7.83 -8.90
N ALA A 127 -8.59 7.45 -7.70
CA ALA A 127 -8.39 6.07 -7.31
C ALA A 127 -8.62 5.90 -5.80
N PRO A 128 -9.09 4.74 -5.33
CA PRO A 128 -9.28 4.48 -3.90
C PRO A 128 -7.94 4.47 -3.17
N CYS A 129 -7.87 5.27 -2.10
CA CYS A 129 -6.77 5.32 -1.15
C CYS A 129 -7.24 4.67 0.15
N ILE A 130 -6.77 3.46 0.44
CA ILE A 130 -7.30 2.61 1.51
C ILE A 130 -6.24 2.44 2.60
N LEU A 131 -6.58 2.80 3.83
CA LEU A 131 -5.80 2.50 5.00
C LEU A 131 -6.36 1.22 5.63
N TYR A 132 -5.60 0.12 5.59
CA TYR A 132 -5.98 -1.13 6.21
C TYR A 132 -5.87 -0.98 7.74
N ASN A 133 -6.98 -0.63 8.37
CA ASN A 133 -7.08 -0.29 9.79
C ASN A 133 -7.13 -1.54 10.69
N LEU A 134 -6.30 -2.53 10.38
CA LEU A 134 -6.22 -3.78 11.10
C LEU A 134 -6.02 -3.53 12.62
N GLY A 135 -6.96 -4.03 13.42
CA GLY A 135 -6.91 -3.83 14.87
C GLY A 135 -6.98 -2.37 15.32
N GLY A 136 -7.42 -1.44 14.45
CA GLY A 136 -7.47 -0.02 14.78
C GLY A 136 -6.15 0.71 14.62
N TYR A 137 -5.18 0.14 13.89
CA TYR A 137 -3.83 0.70 13.73
C TYR A 137 -3.82 2.16 13.27
N TYR A 138 -4.74 2.53 12.38
CA TYR A 138 -4.85 3.89 11.83
C TYR A 138 -5.92 4.76 12.49
N ASN A 139 -6.49 4.37 13.66
CA ASN A 139 -7.53 5.16 14.34
C ASN A 139 -7.09 6.59 14.65
N ASP A 140 -5.85 6.79 15.08
CA ASP A 140 -5.33 8.14 15.39
C ASP A 140 -5.17 8.99 14.12
N LEU A 141 -4.78 8.39 12.99
CA LEU A 141 -4.71 9.08 11.71
C LEU A 141 -6.12 9.45 11.21
N LYS A 142 -7.09 8.55 11.35
CA LYS A 142 -8.50 8.82 11.05
C LYS A 142 -9.02 10.01 11.87
N ALA A 143 -8.77 9.98 13.18
CA ALA A 143 -9.15 11.08 14.08
C ALA A 143 -8.47 12.41 13.68
N LEU A 144 -7.20 12.38 13.25
CA LEU A 144 -6.51 13.57 12.76
C LEU A 144 -7.16 14.14 11.49
N LEU A 145 -7.53 13.29 10.53
CA LEU A 145 -8.20 13.72 9.30
C LEU A 145 -9.57 14.33 9.60
N GLU A 146 -10.36 13.73 10.50
CA GLU A 146 -11.63 14.29 10.99
C GLU A 146 -11.40 15.65 11.67
N HIS A 147 -10.37 15.77 12.50
CA HIS A 147 -10.02 17.02 13.14
C HIS A 147 -9.62 18.13 12.15
N MET A 148 -8.95 17.79 11.05
CA MET A 148 -8.68 18.75 9.98
C MET A 148 -9.96 19.32 9.38
N ILE A 149 -11.02 18.51 9.23
CA ILE A 149 -12.34 18.98 8.77
C ILE A 149 -12.96 19.91 9.81
N ASP A 150 -12.97 19.51 11.07
CA ASP A 150 -13.54 20.31 12.18
C ASP A 150 -12.88 21.68 12.33
N LYS A 151 -11.58 21.77 12.01
CA LYS A 151 -10.82 23.03 12.02
C LYS A 151 -10.90 23.83 10.72
N GLY A 152 -11.63 23.33 9.72
CA GLY A 152 -11.78 24.02 8.42
C GLY A 152 -10.53 23.98 7.54
N LEU A 153 -9.57 23.08 7.85
CA LEU A 153 -8.34 22.87 7.08
C LEU A 153 -8.51 21.82 5.97
N SER A 154 -9.59 21.06 6.02
CA SER A 154 -10.02 20.09 5.01
C SER A 154 -11.55 20.10 4.88
N SER A 155 -12.10 19.20 4.09
CA SER A 155 -13.55 19.01 3.96
C SER A 155 -13.89 17.57 3.60
N PRO A 156 -15.14 17.09 3.84
CA PRO A 156 -15.57 15.76 3.42
C PRO A 156 -15.34 15.51 1.92
N ARG A 157 -15.53 16.54 1.08
CA ARG A 157 -15.27 16.46 -0.36
C ARG A 157 -13.80 16.21 -0.69
N ARG A 158 -12.87 16.85 0.04
CA ARG A 158 -11.42 16.68 -0.17
C ARG A 158 -10.91 15.33 0.33
N GLN A 159 -11.60 14.71 1.28
CA GLN A 159 -11.27 13.40 1.81
C GLN A 159 -12.06 12.26 1.13
N HIS A 160 -12.91 12.60 0.17
CA HIS A 160 -13.60 11.59 -0.65
C HIS A 160 -12.57 10.77 -1.43
N GLY A 161 -12.68 9.44 -1.38
CA GLY A 161 -11.70 8.53 -1.98
C GLY A 161 -10.62 8.04 -0.99
N ILE A 162 -10.60 8.57 0.25
CA ILE A 162 -9.76 8.07 1.35
C ILE A 162 -10.64 7.20 2.26
N TYR A 163 -10.28 5.94 2.42
CA TYR A 163 -11.04 4.94 3.15
C TYR A 163 -10.22 4.34 4.28
N PHE A 164 -10.91 3.95 5.36
CA PHE A 164 -10.35 3.15 6.45
C PHE A 164 -11.13 1.84 6.48
N ALA A 165 -10.46 0.74 6.18
CA ALA A 165 -11.05 -0.59 6.12
C ALA A 165 -10.51 -1.46 7.26
N ASP A 166 -11.37 -2.01 8.09
CA ASP A 166 -10.96 -2.78 9.27
C ASP A 166 -10.62 -4.24 8.92
N ASP A 167 -11.12 -4.74 7.79
CA ASP A 167 -10.83 -6.10 7.31
C ASP A 167 -10.72 -6.17 5.77
N LEU A 168 -10.27 -7.34 5.28
CA LEU A 168 -10.11 -7.58 3.83
C LEU A 168 -11.43 -7.53 3.06
N ARG A 169 -12.58 -7.85 3.67
CA ARG A 169 -13.90 -7.80 3.00
C ARG A 169 -14.28 -6.36 2.69
N GLU A 170 -13.97 -5.43 3.60
CA GLU A 170 -14.18 -4.01 3.35
C GLU A 170 -13.27 -3.49 2.24
N ILE A 171 -11.98 -3.88 2.23
CA ILE A 171 -11.05 -3.57 1.15
C ILE A 171 -11.59 -4.07 -0.19
N ALA A 172 -11.98 -5.34 -0.25
CA ALA A 172 -12.54 -5.94 -1.46
C ALA A 172 -13.81 -5.23 -1.93
N SER A 173 -14.68 -4.82 -1.01
CA SER A 173 -15.88 -4.05 -1.33
C SER A 173 -15.57 -2.67 -1.93
N ILE A 174 -14.57 -1.98 -1.39
CA ILE A 174 -14.14 -0.66 -1.90
C ILE A 174 -13.54 -0.78 -3.31
N ILE A 175 -12.74 -1.82 -3.55
CA ILE A 175 -12.05 -2.03 -4.84
C ILE A 175 -13.02 -2.48 -5.94
N ASN A 176 -14.05 -3.26 -5.59
CA ASN A 176 -15.03 -3.78 -6.57
C ASN A 176 -16.19 -2.79 -6.85
N GLY A 177 -16.33 -1.71 -6.09
CA GLY A 177 -17.34 -0.65 -6.29
C GLY A 177 -18.69 -1.04 -5.74
#